data_e9e5b6f74b74e97c7ba4eb1368004116
#
_entry.id   e9e5b6f74b74e97c7ba4eb1368004116
#
_cell.length_a   1.000
_cell.length_b   1.000
_cell.length_c   1.000
_cell.angle_alpha   90.00
_cell.angle_beta   90.00
_cell.angle_gamma   90.00
#
_symmetry.space_group_name_H-M   'P 1'
#
loop_
_entity.id
_entity.type
_entity.pdbx_description
1 polymer ?
#
loop_
_entity_poly.entity_id
_entity_poly.type
_entity_poly.pdbx_seq_one_letter_code
_entity_poly.pdbx_strand_id
1 'polypeptide(L)'
;MHGDTKKIRVDFTGAPETMLATLYGRALEADADRPILGDTYAKELVQRLDYDWAKTAITAKNAPSVTIRSAHFDGWARQFLAVHEEATVLHVGCGLDSRFLRLRPGPGVDWYDVDYPNVIALREQFYPPGASYRLMSASVTELDWLSAVPADRPVLVLGEGLTMYLTKESGLALLRRVVERFPSGELQFDVFNRLGIRTQILNTPVRRAGARMHWGVDGPDEILRDVPGLRLLVAMSVFDAEGFRDVPRRYRVMARVMSLVPALKNMAQFHRYAF
;
A
#
# COMPACT_ATOMS: atom_id res chain seq x y z
N MET A 1 16.66 15.70 29.72
CA MET A 1 17.56 16.10 28.61
C MET A 1 17.03 15.50 27.35
N HIS A 2 16.27 16.25 26.55
CA HIS A 2 15.86 15.82 25.19
C HIS A 2 17.06 16.12 24.30
N GLY A 3 17.83 15.10 24.00
CA GLY A 3 18.89 15.21 22.99
C GLY A 3 18.26 15.63 21.67
N ASP A 4 18.76 16.68 21.08
CA ASP A 4 18.38 17.20 19.76
C ASP A 4 18.73 16.13 18.72
N THR A 5 17.79 15.22 18.48
CA THR A 5 17.99 14.10 17.52
C THR A 5 18.01 14.73 16.15
N LYS A 6 19.19 14.82 15.53
CA LYS A 6 19.38 15.37 14.18
C LYS A 6 18.39 14.73 13.23
N LYS A 7 17.52 15.53 12.63
CA LYS A 7 16.53 15.06 11.64
C LYS A 7 17.23 14.51 10.41
N ILE A 8 16.65 13.47 9.84
CA ILE A 8 17.14 12.81 8.63
C ILE A 8 16.55 13.54 7.43
N ARG A 9 17.42 14.14 6.62
CA ARG A 9 16.98 14.78 5.38
C ARG A 9 16.60 13.73 4.35
N VAL A 10 15.45 13.93 3.72
CA VAL A 10 14.96 13.07 2.63
C VAL A 10 14.76 13.88 1.36
N ASP A 11 15.16 13.28 0.24
CA ASP A 11 15.05 13.88 -1.08
C ASP A 11 14.65 12.77 -2.06
N PHE A 12 13.34 12.64 -2.27
CA PHE A 12 12.74 11.70 -3.21
C PHE A 12 12.01 12.45 -4.30
N THR A 13 11.90 11.83 -5.48
CA THR A 13 11.14 12.34 -6.62
C THR A 13 10.34 11.21 -7.27
N GLY A 14 9.24 11.54 -7.93
CA GLY A 14 8.40 10.57 -8.61
C GLY A 14 7.60 9.67 -7.67
N ALA A 15 7.43 8.40 -8.04
CA ALA A 15 6.63 7.46 -7.26
C ALA A 15 7.12 7.30 -5.81
N PRO A 16 8.44 7.18 -5.51
CA PRO A 16 8.92 7.13 -4.13
C PRO A 16 8.52 8.33 -3.28
N GLU A 17 8.44 9.54 -3.84
CA GLU A 17 8.02 10.73 -3.06
C GLU A 17 6.55 10.62 -2.59
N THR A 18 5.69 9.91 -3.33
CA THR A 18 4.29 9.73 -2.93
C THR A 18 4.14 8.97 -1.60
N MET A 19 5.14 8.16 -1.20
CA MET A 19 5.14 7.51 0.11
C MET A 19 5.16 8.51 1.27
N LEU A 20 5.78 9.69 1.08
CA LEU A 20 5.81 10.75 2.10
C LEU A 20 4.42 11.35 2.31
N ALA A 21 3.61 11.47 1.25
CA ALA A 21 2.22 11.91 1.38
C ALA A 21 1.39 10.88 2.16
N THR A 22 1.60 9.57 1.92
CA THR A 22 0.89 8.52 2.66
C THR A 22 1.36 8.44 4.11
N LEU A 23 2.66 8.56 4.36
CA LEU A 23 3.22 8.63 5.70
C LEU A 23 2.63 9.80 6.50
N TYR A 24 2.63 11.00 5.90
CA TYR A 24 2.11 12.20 6.56
C TYR A 24 0.61 12.10 6.84
N GLY A 25 -0.16 11.51 5.90
CA GLY A 25 -1.58 11.25 6.10
C GLY A 25 -1.84 10.33 7.30
N ARG A 26 -1.10 9.24 7.43
CA ARG A 26 -1.19 8.33 8.57
C ARG A 26 -0.80 9.01 9.89
N ALA A 27 0.24 9.83 9.87
CA ALA A 27 0.68 10.58 11.05
C ALA A 27 -0.36 11.59 11.53
N LEU A 28 -0.97 12.34 10.61
CA LEU A 28 -2.01 13.32 10.94
C LEU A 28 -3.30 12.65 11.46
N GLU A 29 -3.63 11.49 10.93
CA GLU A 29 -4.85 10.76 11.30
C GLU A 29 -4.69 10.08 12.67
N ALA A 30 -3.47 9.69 13.05
CA ALA A 30 -3.21 9.09 14.35
C ALA A 30 -3.56 10.01 15.54
N ASP A 31 -3.65 11.33 15.34
CA ASP A 31 -4.06 12.32 16.32
C ASP A 31 -5.56 12.64 16.29
N ALA A 32 -6.35 11.97 15.44
CA ALA A 32 -7.79 12.19 15.39
C ALA A 32 -8.48 11.65 16.66
N ASP A 33 -9.60 12.28 17.06
CA ASP A 33 -10.40 11.80 18.21
C ASP A 33 -10.87 10.34 18.03
N ARG A 34 -11.10 9.94 16.80
CA ARG A 34 -11.49 8.58 16.41
C ARG A 34 -10.66 8.16 15.20
N PRO A 35 -9.47 7.63 15.41
CA PRO A 35 -8.61 7.24 14.30
C PRO A 35 -9.16 5.98 13.60
N ILE A 36 -9.09 5.99 12.28
CA ILE A 36 -9.44 4.82 11.43
C ILE A 36 -8.30 3.80 11.47
N LEU A 37 -7.06 4.26 11.38
CA LEU A 37 -5.86 3.42 11.40
C LEU A 37 -5.07 3.56 12.71
N GLY A 38 -4.87 4.78 13.19
CA GLY A 38 -4.14 5.07 14.44
C GLY A 38 -2.65 4.74 14.38
N ASP A 39 -1.97 5.03 13.28
CA ASP A 39 -0.56 4.70 13.08
C ASP A 39 0.39 5.64 13.85
N THR A 40 0.65 5.32 15.12
CA THR A 40 1.56 6.09 15.97
C THR A 40 3.01 6.05 15.49
N TYR A 41 3.44 4.96 14.82
CA TYR A 41 4.78 4.85 14.24
C TYR A 41 4.99 5.86 13.11
N ALA A 42 3.98 6.09 12.27
CA ALA A 42 4.04 7.12 11.23
C ALA A 42 4.29 8.51 11.83
N LYS A 43 3.69 8.81 12.98
CA LYS A 43 3.90 10.08 13.70
C LYS A 43 5.33 10.24 14.16
N GLU A 44 5.93 9.20 14.73
CA GLU A 44 7.33 9.21 15.15
C GLU A 44 8.28 9.46 13.98
N LEU A 45 8.02 8.82 12.81
CA LEU A 45 8.82 9.02 11.62
C LEU A 45 8.74 10.46 11.11
N VAL A 46 7.54 11.03 11.03
CA VAL A 46 7.34 12.42 10.60
C VAL A 46 8.14 13.41 11.45
N GLN A 47 8.26 13.17 12.76
CA GLN A 47 9.04 14.01 13.66
C GLN A 47 10.55 13.91 13.42
N ARG A 48 11.04 12.74 12.96
CA ARG A 48 12.47 12.46 12.73
C ARG A 48 12.93 12.82 11.32
N LEU A 49 12.04 13.05 10.38
CA LEU A 49 12.36 13.42 9.01
C LEU A 49 12.41 14.95 8.85
N ASP A 50 13.42 15.43 8.09
CA ASP A 50 13.53 16.81 7.62
C ASP A 50 12.97 16.88 6.21
N TYR A 51 11.69 17.24 6.11
CA TYR A 51 10.97 17.36 4.85
C TYR A 51 9.89 18.44 4.95
N ASP A 52 9.68 19.18 3.86
CA ASP A 52 8.60 20.16 3.76
C ASP A 52 7.25 19.45 3.51
N TRP A 53 6.56 19.11 4.59
CA TRP A 53 5.28 18.38 4.57
C TRP A 53 4.17 19.11 3.81
N ALA A 54 4.26 20.43 3.63
CA ALA A 54 3.29 21.18 2.83
C ALA A 54 3.31 20.75 1.34
N LYS A 55 4.42 20.21 0.86
CA LYS A 55 4.55 19.68 -0.50
C LYS A 55 3.61 18.50 -0.76
N THR A 56 3.27 17.70 0.27
CA THR A 56 2.39 16.54 0.13
C THR A 56 0.95 16.90 -0.21
N ALA A 57 0.52 18.13 0.06
CA ALA A 57 -0.88 18.58 0.01
C ALA A 57 -1.84 17.78 0.92
N ILE A 58 -1.30 16.98 1.84
CA ILE A 58 -2.08 16.26 2.84
C ILE A 58 -2.35 17.18 4.03
N THR A 59 -3.56 17.10 4.54
CA THR A 59 -4.05 17.84 5.70
C THR A 59 -4.89 16.89 6.56
N ALA A 60 -5.15 17.21 7.81
CA ALA A 60 -6.04 16.41 8.66
C ALA A 60 -7.44 16.17 8.02
N LYS A 61 -7.87 17.08 7.13
CA LYS A 61 -9.17 16.94 6.45
C LYS A 61 -9.20 15.86 5.37
N ASN A 62 -8.09 15.59 4.68
CA ASN A 62 -8.01 14.59 3.60
C ASN A 62 -7.15 13.37 3.97
N ALA A 63 -6.50 13.36 5.12
CA ALA A 63 -5.77 12.20 5.66
C ALA A 63 -6.59 10.89 5.66
N PRO A 64 -7.92 10.89 5.96
CA PRO A 64 -8.74 9.69 5.87
C PRO A 64 -8.73 9.00 4.49
N SER A 65 -8.46 9.73 3.41
CA SER A 65 -8.35 9.13 2.05
C SER A 65 -7.19 8.15 1.91
N VAL A 66 -6.18 8.30 2.76
CA VAL A 66 -5.01 7.40 2.82
C VAL A 66 -5.26 6.28 3.83
N THR A 67 -5.71 6.63 5.03
CA THR A 67 -5.78 5.68 6.16
C THR A 67 -6.88 4.64 6.01
N ILE A 68 -7.99 4.96 5.33
CA ILE A 68 -9.02 3.98 4.98
C ILE A 68 -8.42 2.80 4.21
N ARG A 69 -7.59 3.09 3.21
CA ARG A 69 -6.93 2.06 2.40
C ARG A 69 -6.04 1.19 3.27
N SER A 70 -5.14 1.80 4.02
CA SER A 70 -4.22 1.06 4.88
C SER A 70 -4.95 0.22 5.95
N ALA A 71 -5.99 0.77 6.60
CA ALA A 71 -6.80 0.05 7.57
C ALA A 71 -7.54 -1.15 6.94
N HIS A 72 -8.03 -0.99 5.71
CA HIS A 72 -8.72 -2.05 5.00
C HIS A 72 -7.77 -3.22 4.67
N PHE A 73 -6.58 -2.91 4.12
CA PHE A 73 -5.56 -3.93 3.86
C PHE A 73 -5.03 -4.57 5.14
N ASP A 74 -4.87 -3.82 6.22
CA ASP A 74 -4.54 -4.39 7.54
C ASP A 74 -5.60 -5.41 8.00
N GLY A 75 -6.89 -5.11 7.75
CA GLY A 75 -8.00 -6.02 8.05
C GLY A 75 -7.92 -7.32 7.26
N TRP A 76 -7.70 -7.23 5.94
CA TRP A 76 -7.55 -8.41 5.10
C TRP A 76 -6.28 -9.23 5.42
N ALA A 77 -5.18 -8.54 5.71
CA ALA A 77 -3.95 -9.21 6.12
C ALA A 77 -4.14 -9.97 7.44
N ARG A 78 -4.83 -9.39 8.43
CA ARG A 78 -5.18 -10.10 9.67
C ARG A 78 -6.04 -11.35 9.42
N GLN A 79 -7.01 -11.27 8.49
CA GLN A 79 -7.84 -12.44 8.13
C GLN A 79 -6.98 -13.56 7.53
N PHE A 80 -6.03 -13.24 6.64
CA PHE A 80 -5.11 -14.22 6.09
C PHE A 80 -4.23 -14.85 7.18
N LEU A 81 -3.61 -14.03 8.02
CA LEU A 81 -2.72 -14.47 9.08
C LEU A 81 -3.44 -15.25 10.20
N ALA A 82 -4.75 -15.04 10.38
CA ALA A 82 -5.54 -15.78 11.36
C ALA A 82 -5.78 -17.25 10.97
N VAL A 83 -5.65 -17.58 9.68
CA VAL A 83 -5.84 -18.95 9.15
C VAL A 83 -4.54 -19.60 8.67
N HIS A 84 -3.44 -18.85 8.67
CA HIS A 84 -2.11 -19.33 8.28
C HIS A 84 -1.09 -18.97 9.37
N GLU A 85 -0.87 -19.89 10.31
CA GLU A 85 0.12 -19.71 11.40
C GLU A 85 1.56 -19.64 10.86
N GLU A 86 1.83 -20.38 9.79
CA GLU A 86 3.08 -20.33 9.02
C GLU A 86 2.80 -19.77 7.64
N ALA A 87 3.41 -18.62 7.33
CA ALA A 87 3.21 -17.92 6.07
C ALA A 87 4.41 -17.06 5.68
N THR A 88 4.51 -16.76 4.40
CA THR A 88 5.38 -15.70 3.87
C THR A 88 4.52 -14.46 3.57
N VAL A 89 4.95 -13.29 4.00
CA VAL A 89 4.34 -12.01 3.60
C VAL A 89 5.32 -11.24 2.74
N LEU A 90 4.90 -10.87 1.54
CA LEU A 90 5.61 -10.00 0.62
C LEU A 90 4.90 -8.65 0.59
N HIS A 91 5.43 -7.67 1.29
CA HIS A 91 4.94 -6.31 1.29
C HIS A 91 5.72 -5.51 0.25
N VAL A 92 5.21 -5.48 -0.96
CA VAL A 92 5.88 -4.93 -2.15
C VAL A 92 5.55 -3.45 -2.35
N GLY A 93 6.57 -2.63 -2.62
CA GLY A 93 6.41 -1.18 -2.60
C GLY A 93 6.08 -0.67 -1.20
N CYS A 94 6.76 -1.20 -0.19
CA CYS A 94 6.42 -0.99 1.22
C CYS A 94 6.59 0.46 1.71
N GLY A 95 7.40 1.26 1.03
CA GLY A 95 7.68 2.65 1.42
C GLY A 95 8.11 2.76 2.88
N LEU A 96 7.50 3.69 3.59
CA LEU A 96 7.67 3.88 5.03
C LEU A 96 6.44 3.41 5.83
N ASP A 97 5.75 2.37 5.34
CA ASP A 97 4.60 1.81 6.06
C ASP A 97 5.06 0.96 7.25
N SER A 98 4.46 1.20 8.41
CA SER A 98 4.71 0.48 9.67
C SER A 98 3.89 -0.80 9.81
N ARG A 99 3.36 -1.36 8.71
CA ARG A 99 2.38 -2.46 8.72
C ARG A 99 2.84 -3.67 9.54
N PHE A 100 4.09 -4.11 9.39
CA PHE A 100 4.64 -5.18 10.21
C PHE A 100 4.45 -4.93 11.71
N LEU A 101 4.74 -3.70 12.17
CA LEU A 101 4.61 -3.30 13.58
C LEU A 101 3.16 -3.18 14.02
N ARG A 102 2.24 -2.76 13.14
CA ARG A 102 0.81 -2.68 13.44
C ARG A 102 0.14 -4.06 13.48
N LEU A 103 0.54 -4.95 12.59
CA LEU A 103 -0.06 -6.28 12.49
C LEU A 103 0.50 -7.26 13.53
N ARG A 104 1.77 -7.12 13.90
CA ARG A 104 2.48 -7.99 14.86
C ARG A 104 2.27 -9.47 14.53
N PRO A 105 2.71 -9.94 13.35
CA PRO A 105 2.49 -11.31 12.93
C PRO A 105 3.14 -12.29 13.91
N GLY A 106 2.61 -13.52 13.96
CA GLY A 106 3.15 -14.60 14.78
C GLY A 106 4.56 -15.02 14.37
N PRO A 107 5.26 -15.79 15.22
CA PRO A 107 6.67 -16.18 14.98
C PRO A 107 6.86 -17.13 13.77
N GLY A 108 5.80 -17.78 13.29
CA GLY A 108 5.83 -18.62 12.07
C GLY A 108 5.71 -17.82 10.76
N VAL A 109 5.61 -16.49 10.83
CA VAL A 109 5.45 -15.65 9.65
C VAL A 109 6.76 -14.99 9.27
N ASP A 110 7.27 -15.32 8.08
CA ASP A 110 8.39 -14.61 7.47
C ASP A 110 7.90 -13.41 6.69
N TRP A 111 8.30 -12.21 7.11
CA TRP A 111 7.87 -10.94 6.52
C TRP A 111 9.01 -10.30 5.73
N TYR A 112 8.74 -9.95 4.47
CA TYR A 112 9.66 -9.27 3.56
C TYR A 112 9.07 -7.92 3.13
N ASP A 113 9.72 -6.83 3.50
CA ASP A 113 9.47 -5.50 2.96
C ASP A 113 10.38 -5.28 1.75
N VAL A 114 9.77 -5.05 0.59
CA VAL A 114 10.49 -4.94 -0.69
C VAL A 114 10.25 -3.57 -1.29
N ASP A 115 11.33 -2.83 -1.55
CA ASP A 115 11.27 -1.52 -2.22
C ASP A 115 12.63 -1.16 -2.83
N TYR A 116 12.71 -0.03 -3.50
CA TYR A 116 13.94 0.50 -4.07
C TYR A 116 15.04 0.68 -3.01
N PRO A 117 16.33 0.53 -3.40
CA PRO A 117 17.45 0.59 -2.46
C PRO A 117 17.48 1.83 -1.57
N ASN A 118 17.17 3.01 -2.13
CA ASN A 118 17.14 4.27 -1.38
C ASN A 118 15.97 4.32 -0.36
N VAL A 119 14.85 3.70 -0.66
CA VAL A 119 13.71 3.57 0.26
C VAL A 119 14.04 2.59 1.39
N ILE A 120 14.62 1.44 1.06
CA ILE A 120 15.03 0.43 2.06
C ILE A 120 16.12 0.99 2.97
N ALA A 121 17.12 1.70 2.43
CA ALA A 121 18.17 2.33 3.25
C ALA A 121 17.63 3.37 4.24
N LEU A 122 16.58 4.10 3.88
CA LEU A 122 15.89 4.98 4.82
C LEU A 122 15.06 4.18 5.83
N ARG A 123 14.32 3.15 5.35
CA ARG A 123 13.45 2.32 6.16
C ARG A 123 14.21 1.59 7.28
N GLU A 124 15.39 1.07 6.99
CA GLU A 124 16.25 0.36 7.94
C GLU A 124 16.62 1.18 9.17
N GLN A 125 16.71 2.52 9.03
CA GLN A 125 17.00 3.43 10.14
C GLN A 125 15.85 3.52 11.16
N PHE A 126 14.65 3.10 10.79
CA PHE A 126 13.46 3.15 11.64
C PHE A 126 12.93 1.76 11.99
N TYR A 127 13.06 0.82 11.08
CA TYR A 127 12.53 -0.55 11.19
C TYR A 127 13.66 -1.54 10.91
N PRO A 128 14.58 -1.74 11.85
CA PRO A 128 15.72 -2.63 11.67
C PRO A 128 15.24 -4.09 11.43
N PRO A 129 15.91 -4.84 10.54
CA PRO A 129 15.56 -6.23 10.29
C PRO A 129 15.76 -7.10 11.54
N GLY A 130 15.05 -8.22 11.57
CA GLY A 130 15.08 -9.20 12.66
C GLY A 130 14.95 -10.63 12.11
N ALA A 131 14.76 -11.59 12.99
CA ALA A 131 14.74 -13.01 12.60
C ALA A 131 13.62 -13.34 11.57
N SER A 132 12.41 -12.77 11.78
CA SER A 132 11.24 -12.99 10.90
C SER A 132 10.87 -11.75 10.08
N TYR A 133 11.65 -10.69 10.16
CA TYR A 133 11.42 -9.43 9.43
C TYR A 133 12.64 -9.07 8.60
N ARG A 134 12.48 -9.03 7.29
CA ARG A 134 13.57 -8.84 6.34
C ARG A 134 13.28 -7.65 5.42
N LEU A 135 14.33 -6.92 5.08
CA LEU A 135 14.32 -5.80 4.13
C LEU A 135 15.01 -6.26 2.83
N MET A 136 14.35 -6.05 1.71
CA MET A 136 14.86 -6.41 0.39
C MET A 136 14.95 -5.19 -0.51
N SER A 137 16.16 -4.83 -0.87
CA SER A 137 16.47 -3.75 -1.83
C SER A 137 16.33 -4.27 -3.25
N ALA A 138 15.15 -4.07 -3.85
CA ALA A 138 14.89 -4.51 -5.22
C ALA A 138 13.82 -3.66 -5.89
N SER A 139 13.90 -3.56 -7.21
CA SER A 139 12.74 -3.13 -8.01
C SER A 139 11.77 -4.31 -8.12
N VAL A 140 10.49 -4.10 -7.84
CA VAL A 140 9.46 -5.14 -7.99
C VAL A 140 9.27 -5.59 -9.44
N THR A 141 9.81 -4.84 -10.40
CA THR A 141 9.83 -5.19 -11.84
C THR A 141 11.01 -6.08 -12.24
N GLU A 142 12.05 -6.16 -11.40
CA GLU A 142 13.19 -7.03 -11.57
C GLU A 142 12.97 -8.29 -10.73
N LEU A 143 12.37 -9.33 -11.32
CA LEU A 143 11.79 -10.47 -10.59
C LEU A 143 12.80 -11.41 -9.94
N ASP A 144 14.10 -11.21 -10.12
CA ASP A 144 15.15 -12.10 -9.59
C ASP A 144 15.16 -12.14 -8.05
N TRP A 145 14.79 -11.04 -7.38
CA TRP A 145 14.70 -10.97 -5.93
C TRP A 145 13.76 -12.03 -5.34
N LEU A 146 12.72 -12.40 -6.09
CA LEU A 146 11.74 -13.38 -5.64
C LEU A 146 12.35 -14.75 -5.45
N SER A 147 13.44 -15.08 -6.16
CA SER A 147 14.17 -16.35 -6.02
C SER A 147 14.82 -16.52 -4.66
N ALA A 148 15.16 -15.43 -3.98
CA ALA A 148 15.74 -15.45 -2.63
C ALA A 148 14.70 -15.70 -1.52
N VAL A 149 13.41 -15.67 -1.84
CA VAL A 149 12.33 -15.92 -0.88
C VAL A 149 11.98 -17.42 -0.89
N PRO A 150 12.00 -18.14 0.24
CA PRO A 150 11.50 -19.51 0.33
C PRO A 150 10.03 -19.58 -0.13
N ALA A 151 9.68 -20.64 -0.88
CA ALA A 151 8.35 -20.86 -1.43
C ALA A 151 7.72 -22.16 -0.90
N ASP A 152 7.96 -22.47 0.35
CA ASP A 152 7.58 -23.71 1.05
C ASP A 152 6.25 -23.60 1.81
N ARG A 153 5.67 -22.41 1.84
CA ARG A 153 4.46 -22.10 2.60
C ARG A 153 3.54 -21.11 1.85
N PRO A 154 2.27 -20.93 2.30
CA PRO A 154 1.36 -19.95 1.71
C PRO A 154 1.93 -18.53 1.73
N VAL A 155 1.65 -17.74 0.68
CA VAL A 155 2.13 -16.36 0.58
C VAL A 155 0.98 -15.36 0.62
N LEU A 156 1.19 -14.26 1.33
CA LEU A 156 0.38 -13.05 1.24
C LEU A 156 1.19 -11.97 0.52
N VAL A 157 0.71 -11.49 -0.61
CA VAL A 157 1.29 -10.33 -1.30
C VAL A 157 0.45 -9.09 -1.01
N LEU A 158 1.09 -8.07 -0.44
CA LEU A 158 0.51 -6.76 -0.14
C LEU A 158 1.14 -5.71 -1.05
N GLY A 159 0.37 -5.15 -1.98
CA GLY A 159 0.81 -4.14 -2.94
C GLY A 159 -0.02 -2.86 -2.83
N GLU A 160 0.02 -2.16 -1.69
CA GLU A 160 -0.73 -0.93 -1.48
C GLU A 160 -0.06 0.27 -2.14
N GLY A 161 -0.80 0.97 -3.02
CA GLY A 161 -0.31 2.18 -3.69
C GLY A 161 0.81 1.90 -4.69
N LEU A 162 0.87 0.70 -5.26
CA LEU A 162 1.94 0.25 -6.15
C LEU A 162 1.48 0.07 -7.60
N THR A 163 0.40 -0.69 -7.82
CA THR A 163 0.02 -1.21 -9.13
C THR A 163 -0.14 -0.12 -10.19
N MET A 164 -0.71 1.01 -9.82
CA MET A 164 -0.94 2.13 -10.75
C MET A 164 0.36 2.75 -11.29
N TYR A 165 1.49 2.59 -10.60
CA TYR A 165 2.80 3.10 -11.04
C TYR A 165 3.57 2.13 -11.93
N LEU A 166 3.15 0.87 -11.99
CA LEU A 166 3.72 -0.13 -12.88
C LEU A 166 3.16 0.03 -14.30
N THR A 167 3.88 -0.48 -15.30
CA THR A 167 3.26 -0.76 -16.60
C THR A 167 2.37 -2.00 -16.47
N LYS A 168 1.39 -2.17 -17.36
CA LYS A 168 0.54 -3.37 -17.37
C LYS A 168 1.38 -4.64 -17.44
N GLU A 169 2.38 -4.65 -18.31
CA GLU A 169 3.26 -5.78 -18.55
C GLU A 169 4.04 -6.17 -17.29
N SER A 170 4.66 -5.18 -16.63
CA SER A 170 5.44 -5.40 -15.41
C SER A 170 4.56 -5.85 -14.24
N GLY A 171 3.38 -5.24 -14.08
CA GLY A 171 2.44 -5.63 -13.04
C GLY A 171 1.94 -7.06 -13.22
N LEU A 172 1.53 -7.43 -14.44
CA LEU A 172 1.09 -8.80 -14.75
C LEU A 172 2.24 -9.81 -14.62
N ALA A 173 3.47 -9.45 -15.00
CA ALA A 173 4.64 -10.31 -14.82
C ALA A 173 4.89 -10.61 -13.34
N LEU A 174 4.80 -9.59 -12.46
CA LEU A 174 4.92 -9.77 -11.01
C LEU A 174 3.85 -10.74 -10.48
N LEU A 175 2.58 -10.53 -10.82
CA LEU A 175 1.48 -11.36 -10.35
C LEU A 175 1.63 -12.82 -10.82
N ARG A 176 1.94 -13.04 -12.10
CA ARG A 176 2.17 -14.39 -12.67
C ARG A 176 3.33 -15.08 -11.96
N ARG A 177 4.45 -14.38 -11.78
CA ARG A 177 5.64 -14.96 -11.15
C ARG A 177 5.39 -15.40 -9.72
N VAL A 178 4.58 -14.64 -8.96
CA VAL A 178 4.17 -15.04 -7.61
C VAL A 178 3.31 -16.31 -7.66
N VAL A 179 2.29 -16.34 -8.53
CA VAL A 179 1.39 -17.51 -8.66
C VAL A 179 2.12 -18.76 -9.10
N GLU A 180 3.11 -18.63 -10.00
CA GLU A 180 3.95 -19.75 -10.46
C GLU A 180 4.89 -20.28 -9.37
N ARG A 181 5.34 -19.39 -8.48
CA ARG A 181 6.39 -19.74 -7.51
C ARG A 181 5.87 -20.37 -6.23
N PHE A 182 4.75 -19.86 -5.70
CA PHE A 182 4.23 -20.29 -4.40
C PHE A 182 3.12 -21.34 -4.55
N PRO A 183 3.00 -22.29 -3.59
CA PRO A 183 2.01 -23.37 -3.68
C PRO A 183 0.57 -22.88 -3.55
N SER A 184 0.36 -21.77 -2.83
CA SER A 184 -0.92 -21.12 -2.62
C SER A 184 -0.73 -19.73 -2.01
N GLY A 185 -1.74 -18.91 -2.05
CA GLY A 185 -1.66 -17.60 -1.38
C GLY A 185 -2.77 -16.64 -1.73
N GLU A 186 -2.55 -15.39 -1.30
CA GLU A 186 -3.42 -14.27 -1.62
C GLU A 186 -2.63 -13.09 -2.18
N LEU A 187 -3.26 -12.38 -3.12
CA LEU A 187 -2.80 -11.12 -3.67
C LEU A 187 -3.79 -10.03 -3.23
N GLN A 188 -3.30 -9.02 -2.55
CA GLN A 188 -4.09 -7.89 -2.05
C GLN A 188 -3.46 -6.59 -2.53
N PHE A 189 -4.16 -5.85 -3.39
CA PHE A 189 -3.66 -4.59 -3.95
C PHE A 189 -4.80 -3.65 -4.35
N ASP A 190 -4.49 -2.37 -4.47
CA ASP A 190 -5.41 -1.37 -4.98
C ASP A 190 -5.11 -1.04 -6.44
N VAL A 191 -6.16 -0.64 -7.15
CA VAL A 191 -6.08 -0.22 -8.55
C VAL A 191 -6.87 1.07 -8.76
N PHE A 192 -6.45 1.85 -9.76
CA PHE A 192 -7.29 2.86 -10.39
C PHE A 192 -7.84 2.31 -11.70
N ASN A 193 -9.07 2.66 -12.04
CA ASN A 193 -9.58 2.38 -13.38
C ASN A 193 -8.96 3.33 -14.42
N ARG A 194 -9.21 3.06 -15.70
CA ARG A 194 -8.65 3.88 -16.80
C ARG A 194 -9.07 5.35 -16.73
N LEU A 195 -10.27 5.64 -16.20
CA LEU A 195 -10.71 7.03 -15.97
C LEU A 195 -9.82 7.71 -14.91
N GLY A 196 -9.54 7.04 -13.78
CA GLY A 196 -8.65 7.55 -12.75
C GLY A 196 -7.24 7.82 -13.26
N ILE A 197 -6.69 6.92 -14.10
CA ILE A 197 -5.40 7.14 -14.76
C ILE A 197 -5.44 8.36 -15.70
N ARG A 198 -6.47 8.51 -16.52
CA ARG A 198 -6.60 9.66 -17.44
C ARG A 198 -6.75 10.99 -16.71
N THR A 199 -7.39 10.98 -15.56
CA THR A 199 -7.64 12.18 -14.75
C THR A 199 -6.60 12.40 -13.64
N GLN A 200 -5.48 11.69 -13.66
CA GLN A 200 -4.44 11.72 -12.61
C GLN A 200 -3.90 13.13 -12.31
N ILE A 201 -3.98 14.05 -13.26
CA ILE A 201 -3.59 15.45 -13.05
C ILE A 201 -4.38 16.13 -11.91
N LEU A 202 -5.59 15.63 -11.61
CA LEU A 202 -6.41 16.09 -10.49
C LEU A 202 -5.94 15.50 -9.15
N ASN A 203 -5.10 14.46 -9.17
CA ASN A 203 -4.52 13.89 -7.97
C ASN A 203 -3.31 14.75 -7.52
N THR A 204 -3.57 15.67 -6.62
CA THR A 204 -2.57 16.65 -6.18
C THR A 204 -1.30 16.03 -5.58
N PRO A 205 -1.36 15.02 -4.69
CA PRO A 205 -0.16 14.32 -4.22
C PRO A 205 0.69 13.73 -5.34
N VAL A 206 0.09 13.01 -6.27
CA VAL A 206 0.79 12.40 -7.43
C VAL A 206 1.44 13.48 -8.30
N ARG A 207 0.68 14.55 -8.60
CA ARG A 207 1.20 15.65 -9.42
C ARG A 207 2.37 16.39 -8.75
N ARG A 208 2.27 16.67 -7.45
CA ARG A 208 3.33 17.39 -6.71
C ARG A 208 4.60 16.58 -6.55
N ALA A 209 4.48 15.27 -6.41
CA ALA A 209 5.62 14.35 -6.40
C ALA A 209 6.28 14.20 -7.79
N GLY A 210 5.70 14.74 -8.87
CA GLY A 210 6.16 14.48 -10.22
C GLY A 210 5.97 13.02 -10.66
N ALA A 211 5.13 12.27 -9.93
CA ALA A 211 4.84 10.88 -10.23
C ALA A 211 3.85 10.76 -11.40
N ARG A 212 3.91 9.62 -12.09
CA ARG A 212 2.99 9.30 -13.17
C ARG A 212 2.40 7.90 -12.98
N MET A 213 1.09 7.81 -13.09
CA MET A 213 0.37 6.54 -13.08
C MET A 213 0.22 6.04 -14.52
N HIS A 214 0.36 4.71 -14.71
CA HIS A 214 0.39 4.08 -16.02
C HIS A 214 -0.70 3.03 -16.21
N TRP A 215 -0.89 2.14 -15.23
CA TRP A 215 -1.76 0.99 -15.37
C TRP A 215 -3.13 1.23 -14.73
N GLY A 216 -4.16 1.26 -15.60
CA GLY A 216 -5.56 1.32 -15.19
C GLY A 216 -6.23 -0.04 -15.38
N VAL A 217 -6.98 -0.48 -14.36
CA VAL A 217 -7.75 -1.73 -14.34
C VAL A 217 -9.21 -1.38 -14.07
N ASP A 218 -10.10 -1.62 -15.06
CA ASP A 218 -11.51 -1.26 -14.92
C ASP A 218 -12.30 -2.26 -14.06
N GLY A 219 -11.80 -3.50 -13.93
CA GLY A 219 -12.42 -4.51 -13.08
C GLY A 219 -11.57 -5.78 -12.93
N PRO A 220 -11.95 -6.68 -12.00
CA PRO A 220 -11.17 -7.87 -11.66
C PRO A 220 -11.03 -8.88 -12.82
N ASP A 221 -11.97 -8.91 -13.77
CA ASP A 221 -11.96 -9.86 -14.89
C ASP A 221 -10.73 -9.66 -15.79
N GLU A 222 -10.16 -8.44 -15.84
CA GLU A 222 -8.94 -8.19 -16.58
C GLU A 222 -7.75 -8.94 -15.98
N ILE A 223 -7.65 -8.94 -14.65
CA ILE A 223 -6.59 -9.64 -13.93
C ILE A 223 -6.78 -11.15 -14.04
N LEU A 224 -8.00 -11.64 -13.82
CA LEU A 224 -8.32 -13.08 -13.92
C LEU A 224 -8.01 -13.65 -15.31
N ARG A 225 -8.31 -12.91 -16.37
CA ARG A 225 -8.00 -13.32 -17.74
C ARG A 225 -6.51 -13.38 -18.02
N ASP A 226 -5.77 -12.38 -17.50
CA ASP A 226 -4.35 -12.20 -17.83
C ASP A 226 -3.42 -12.98 -16.85
N VAL A 227 -3.93 -13.49 -15.72
CA VAL A 227 -3.17 -14.28 -14.73
C VAL A 227 -3.93 -15.57 -14.41
N PRO A 228 -3.69 -16.66 -15.14
CA PRO A 228 -4.31 -17.96 -14.88
C PRO A 228 -4.00 -18.47 -13.48
N GLY A 229 -4.95 -19.20 -12.90
CA GLY A 229 -4.83 -19.75 -11.54
C GLY A 229 -5.38 -18.85 -10.43
N LEU A 230 -5.66 -17.57 -10.72
CA LEU A 230 -6.30 -16.67 -9.76
C LEU A 230 -7.80 -16.94 -9.63
N ARG A 231 -8.30 -16.81 -8.41
CA ARG A 231 -9.72 -16.77 -8.06
C ARG A 231 -10.01 -15.48 -7.31
N LEU A 232 -11.01 -14.73 -7.76
CA LEU A 232 -11.44 -13.52 -7.09
C LEU A 232 -12.07 -13.85 -5.72
N LEU A 233 -11.57 -13.21 -4.67
CA LEU A 233 -12.22 -13.22 -3.36
C LEU A 233 -13.10 -11.98 -3.19
N VAL A 234 -12.53 -10.79 -3.43
CA VAL A 234 -13.22 -9.51 -3.29
C VAL A 234 -12.68 -8.51 -4.33
N ALA A 235 -13.58 -7.77 -4.96
CA ALA A 235 -13.27 -6.51 -5.63
C ALA A 235 -14.31 -5.48 -5.19
N MET A 236 -13.86 -4.34 -4.68
CA MET A 236 -14.78 -3.34 -4.12
C MET A 236 -14.26 -1.92 -4.34
N SER A 237 -15.18 -0.96 -4.41
CA SER A 237 -14.82 0.45 -4.42
C SER A 237 -14.27 0.88 -3.07
N VAL A 238 -13.34 1.84 -3.06
CA VAL A 238 -12.89 2.50 -1.84
C VAL A 238 -14.05 3.09 -1.02
N PHE A 239 -15.15 3.49 -1.68
CA PHE A 239 -16.33 4.04 -1.03
C PHE A 239 -17.13 2.99 -0.24
N ASP A 240 -16.95 1.72 -0.54
CA ASP A 240 -17.61 0.61 0.14
C ASP A 240 -16.77 0.08 1.34
N ALA A 241 -15.56 0.62 1.56
CA ALA A 241 -14.69 0.24 2.68
C ALA A 241 -15.32 0.63 4.03
N GLU A 242 -15.16 -0.23 5.04
CA GLU A 242 -15.80 -0.04 6.35
C GLU A 242 -15.45 1.31 6.99
N GLY A 243 -14.16 1.69 7.00
CA GLY A 243 -13.68 2.99 7.52
C GLY A 243 -14.24 4.22 6.79
N PHE A 244 -14.91 4.02 5.65
CA PHE A 244 -15.55 5.13 4.93
C PHE A 244 -16.76 5.73 5.68
N ARG A 245 -17.30 5.04 6.67
CA ARG A 245 -18.37 5.55 7.54
C ARG A 245 -17.88 6.69 8.45
N ASP A 246 -16.59 6.66 8.80
CA ASP A 246 -15.96 7.55 9.77
C ASP A 246 -15.35 8.82 9.13
N VAL A 247 -15.34 8.91 7.78
CA VAL A 247 -14.88 10.12 7.12
C VAL A 247 -15.86 11.29 7.30
N PRO A 248 -15.39 12.55 7.20
CA PRO A 248 -16.25 13.73 7.29
C PRO A 248 -17.44 13.68 6.32
N ARG A 249 -18.60 14.19 6.76
CA ARG A 249 -19.88 14.15 6.02
C ARG A 249 -19.77 14.57 4.55
N ARG A 250 -18.95 15.59 4.26
CA ARG A 250 -18.73 16.09 2.88
C ARG A 250 -18.19 15.00 1.94
N TYR A 251 -17.25 14.16 2.41
CA TYR A 251 -16.70 13.05 1.61
C TYR A 251 -17.75 11.97 1.39
N ARG A 252 -18.57 11.67 2.40
CA ARG A 252 -19.66 10.70 2.26
C ARG A 252 -20.72 11.17 1.26
N VAL A 253 -21.04 12.48 1.27
CA VAL A 253 -21.98 13.07 0.27
C VAL A 253 -21.35 13.02 -1.13
N MET A 254 -20.09 13.42 -1.27
CA MET A 254 -19.38 13.34 -2.54
C MET A 254 -19.36 11.90 -3.08
N ALA A 255 -19.01 10.91 -2.24
CA ALA A 255 -19.01 9.51 -2.63
C ALA A 255 -20.38 9.00 -3.08
N ARG A 256 -21.47 9.42 -2.42
CA ARG A 256 -22.85 9.10 -2.84
C ARG A 256 -23.13 9.65 -4.25
N VAL A 257 -22.74 10.90 -4.53
CA VAL A 257 -22.91 11.49 -5.86
C VAL A 257 -22.06 10.75 -6.89
N MET A 258 -20.78 10.48 -6.60
CA MET A 258 -19.90 9.73 -7.50
C MET A 258 -20.41 8.31 -7.75
N SER A 259 -21.07 7.70 -6.75
CA SER A 259 -21.60 6.32 -6.87
C SER A 259 -22.79 6.20 -7.82
N LEU A 260 -23.39 7.31 -8.25
CA LEU A 260 -24.44 7.30 -9.28
C LEU A 260 -23.88 6.94 -10.67
N VAL A 261 -22.57 7.10 -10.87
CA VAL A 261 -21.89 6.77 -12.13
C VAL A 261 -20.89 5.65 -11.86
N PRO A 262 -21.07 4.44 -12.40
CA PRO A 262 -20.21 3.28 -12.11
C PRO A 262 -18.71 3.55 -12.31
N ALA A 263 -18.32 4.27 -13.36
CA ALA A 263 -16.93 4.60 -13.63
C ALA A 263 -16.32 5.53 -12.56
N LEU A 264 -17.11 6.41 -11.94
CA LEU A 264 -16.68 7.28 -10.83
C LEU A 264 -16.68 6.51 -9.51
N LYS A 265 -17.68 5.67 -9.26
CA LYS A 265 -17.73 4.81 -8.07
C LYS A 265 -16.49 3.92 -8.01
N ASN A 266 -16.14 3.28 -9.12
CA ASN A 266 -15.06 2.33 -9.22
C ASN A 266 -13.74 2.97 -9.71
N MET A 267 -13.56 4.28 -9.50
CA MET A 267 -12.32 4.96 -9.89
C MET A 267 -11.12 4.44 -9.12
N ALA A 268 -11.28 4.14 -7.85
CA ALA A 268 -10.31 3.47 -7.02
C ALA A 268 -10.95 2.23 -6.37
N GLN A 269 -10.30 1.08 -6.49
CA GLN A 269 -10.81 -0.20 -6.05
C GLN A 269 -9.76 -0.95 -5.23
N PHE A 270 -10.22 -1.79 -4.30
CA PHE A 270 -9.42 -2.77 -3.58
C PHE A 270 -9.73 -4.15 -4.12
N HIS A 271 -8.70 -4.89 -4.48
CA HIS A 271 -8.79 -6.23 -5.02
C HIS A 271 -8.09 -7.24 -4.13
N ARG A 272 -8.74 -8.38 -3.92
CA ARG A 272 -8.22 -9.55 -3.18
C ARG A 272 -8.47 -10.80 -4.01
N TYR A 273 -7.40 -11.53 -4.30
CA TYR A 273 -7.44 -12.78 -5.05
C TYR A 273 -6.78 -13.89 -4.24
N ALA A 274 -7.14 -15.15 -4.53
CA ALA A 274 -6.45 -16.34 -4.05
C ALA A 274 -5.98 -17.20 -5.23
N PHE A 275 -5.02 -18.05 -4.99
CA PHE A 275 -4.52 -19.05 -5.94
C PHE A 275 -4.03 -20.31 -5.22
#